data_d492228e548878b2c5810e1b8b72ca21
#
_entry.id   d492228e548878b2c5810e1b8b72ca21
#
_cell.length_a   1.000
_cell.length_b   1.000
_cell.length_c   1.000
_cell.angle_alpha   90.00
_cell.angle_beta   90.00
_cell.angle_gamma   90.00
#
_symmetry.space_group_name_H-M   'P 1'
#
loop_
_entity.id
_entity.type
_entity.pdbx_description
1 polymer ?
#
loop_
_entity_poly.entity_id
_entity_poly.type
_entity_poly.pdbx_seq_one_letter_code
_entity_poly.pdbx_strand_id
1 'polypeptide(L)'
;MRFFKLGKKEFNWKYVLGEILLIFIGINLAIWFNNWNASKKAIADKKVAITKITEEVMNNNNQLDIAQEQNHQILLAYSEYKNKFDGNTSLLLATPAEVIELNSKYPGFYRVSDSTLLENGVYRYNGGTHILLEIPILNEIAWDTTKTLSILNEFDYECLYDLESMYSLQRLVQKEINKAADALQKRELKELMNILGFLNQLNRQLSQNYKTVLENIDNCDS
;
A
#
# COMPACT_ATOMS: atom_id res chain seq x y z
N MET A 1 -14.90 -58.08 -70.32
CA MET A 1 -14.00 -57.86 -69.19
C MET A 1 -13.04 -56.73 -69.56
N ARG A 2 -13.24 -55.52 -68.98
CA ARG A 2 -12.31 -54.35 -69.22
C ARG A 2 -11.34 -54.36 -68.05
N PHE A 3 -10.08 -54.70 -68.31
CA PHE A 3 -9.02 -54.54 -67.32
C PHE A 3 -8.63 -53.06 -67.18
N PHE A 4 -8.86 -52.48 -65.99
CA PHE A 4 -8.34 -51.19 -65.63
C PHE A 4 -6.78 -51.34 -65.51
N LYS A 5 -6.04 -50.74 -66.42
CA LYS A 5 -4.61 -50.54 -66.27
C LYS A 5 -4.43 -49.42 -65.21
N LEU A 6 -4.04 -49.83 -64.00
CA LEU A 6 -3.49 -48.90 -63.03
C LEU A 6 -2.14 -48.42 -63.51
N GLY A 7 -2.07 -47.23 -64.07
CA GLY A 7 -0.80 -46.60 -64.39
C GLY A 7 0.03 -46.43 -63.11
N LYS A 8 1.26 -46.93 -63.06
CA LYS A 8 2.23 -46.61 -62.01
C LYS A 8 2.47 -45.09 -62.01
N LYS A 9 1.83 -44.37 -61.14
CA LYS A 9 2.22 -42.97 -60.79
C LYS A 9 3.59 -43.08 -60.14
N GLU A 10 4.62 -42.62 -60.81
CA GLU A 10 5.93 -42.44 -60.17
C GLU A 10 5.77 -41.46 -59.02
N PHE A 11 6.04 -41.92 -57.80
CA PHE A 11 5.92 -41.13 -56.60
C PHE A 11 7.05 -40.10 -56.58
N ASN A 12 6.73 -38.82 -56.81
CA ASN A 12 7.70 -37.75 -56.91
C ASN A 12 8.07 -37.21 -55.50
N TRP A 13 9.06 -37.85 -54.89
CA TRP A 13 9.58 -37.51 -53.55
C TRP A 13 9.94 -36.03 -53.43
N LYS A 14 10.43 -35.40 -54.48
CA LYS A 14 10.78 -33.96 -54.48
C LYS A 14 9.55 -33.05 -54.26
N TYR A 15 8.41 -33.43 -54.83
CA TYR A 15 7.16 -32.72 -54.65
C TYR A 15 6.64 -32.87 -53.20
N VAL A 16 6.64 -34.09 -52.67
CA VAL A 16 6.19 -34.37 -51.30
C VAL A 16 7.08 -33.65 -50.27
N LEU A 17 8.41 -33.68 -50.45
CA LEU A 17 9.35 -32.94 -49.59
C LEU A 17 9.11 -31.43 -49.64
N GLY A 18 8.86 -30.89 -50.86
CA GLY A 18 8.53 -29.47 -51.02
C GLY A 18 7.24 -29.08 -50.32
N GLU A 19 6.20 -29.90 -50.38
CA GLU A 19 4.92 -29.68 -49.73
C GLU A 19 5.04 -29.73 -48.19
N ILE A 20 5.77 -30.72 -47.66
CA ILE A 20 6.06 -30.81 -46.19
C ILE A 20 6.87 -29.60 -45.74
N LEU A 21 7.88 -29.18 -46.48
CA LEU A 21 8.67 -27.98 -46.15
C LEU A 21 7.83 -26.72 -46.12
N LEU A 22 6.92 -26.57 -47.11
CA LEU A 22 6.04 -25.39 -47.20
C LEU A 22 5.05 -25.33 -46.05
N ILE A 23 4.47 -26.48 -45.63
CA ILE A 23 3.61 -26.59 -44.43
C ILE A 23 4.41 -26.26 -43.19
N PHE A 24 5.63 -26.78 -43.04
CA PHE A 24 6.49 -26.51 -41.88
C PHE A 24 6.84 -25.03 -41.77
N ILE A 25 7.20 -24.37 -42.89
CA ILE A 25 7.46 -22.94 -42.92
C ILE A 25 6.19 -22.14 -42.54
N GLY A 26 5.03 -22.53 -43.10
CA GLY A 26 3.77 -21.87 -42.81
C GLY A 26 3.37 -21.91 -41.31
N ILE A 27 3.53 -23.09 -40.68
CA ILE A 27 3.27 -23.28 -39.25
C ILE A 27 4.24 -22.45 -38.40
N ASN A 28 5.55 -22.48 -38.71
CA ASN A 28 6.54 -21.71 -37.97
C ASN A 28 6.31 -20.19 -38.09
N LEU A 29 5.96 -19.70 -39.28
CA LEU A 29 5.61 -18.30 -39.49
C LEU A 29 4.35 -17.89 -38.68
N ALA A 30 3.35 -18.76 -38.66
CA ALA A 30 2.13 -18.49 -37.87
C ALA A 30 2.41 -18.42 -36.35
N ILE A 31 3.22 -19.37 -35.82
CA ILE A 31 3.66 -19.38 -34.43
C ILE A 31 4.49 -18.13 -34.12
N TRP A 32 5.46 -17.79 -34.98
CA TRP A 32 6.30 -16.61 -34.82
C TRP A 32 5.48 -15.32 -34.77
N PHE A 33 4.53 -15.17 -35.69
CA PHE A 33 3.66 -13.98 -35.75
C PHE A 33 2.75 -13.89 -34.52
N ASN A 34 2.19 -15.01 -34.07
CA ASN A 34 1.39 -15.08 -32.85
C ASN A 34 2.21 -14.66 -31.61
N ASN A 35 3.42 -15.21 -31.46
CA ASN A 35 4.31 -14.89 -30.35
C ASN A 35 4.74 -13.43 -30.37
N TRP A 36 5.05 -12.88 -31.54
CA TRP A 36 5.42 -11.48 -31.71
C TRP A 36 4.28 -10.54 -31.30
N ASN A 37 3.04 -10.85 -31.72
CA ASN A 37 1.87 -10.07 -31.34
C ASN A 37 1.57 -10.16 -29.83
N ALA A 38 1.71 -11.35 -29.25
CA ALA A 38 1.56 -11.56 -27.82
C ALA A 38 2.59 -10.76 -27.00
N SER A 39 3.87 -10.78 -27.41
CA SER A 39 4.94 -10.00 -26.76
C SER A 39 4.67 -8.48 -26.83
N LYS A 40 4.28 -7.98 -28.01
CA LYS A 40 3.90 -6.55 -28.11
C LYS A 40 2.77 -6.16 -27.17
N LYS A 41 1.76 -7.03 -27.04
CA LYS A 41 0.65 -6.80 -26.11
C LYS A 41 1.14 -6.82 -24.66
N ALA A 42 1.96 -7.80 -24.28
CA ALA A 42 2.49 -7.91 -22.92
C ALA A 42 3.32 -6.68 -22.53
N ILE A 43 4.15 -6.15 -23.43
CA ILE A 43 4.91 -4.90 -23.20
C ILE A 43 3.96 -3.70 -23.02
N ALA A 44 2.91 -3.60 -23.84
CA ALA A 44 1.94 -2.52 -23.69
C ALA A 44 1.18 -2.61 -22.35
N ASP A 45 0.75 -3.81 -21.98
CA ASP A 45 0.07 -4.08 -20.71
C ASP A 45 0.99 -3.81 -19.51
N LYS A 46 2.30 -4.16 -19.59
CA LYS A 46 3.33 -3.81 -18.59
C LYS A 46 3.39 -2.30 -18.37
N LYS A 47 3.45 -1.52 -19.45
CA LYS A 47 3.51 -0.06 -19.36
C LYS A 47 2.27 0.53 -18.66
N VAL A 48 1.09 0.00 -18.96
CA VAL A 48 -0.15 0.39 -18.26
C VAL A 48 -0.07 0.02 -16.77
N ALA A 49 0.42 -1.17 -16.44
CA ALA A 49 0.57 -1.62 -15.07
C ALA A 49 1.53 -0.70 -14.28
N ILE A 50 2.70 -0.39 -14.83
CA ILE A 50 3.67 0.55 -14.23
C ILE A 50 3.01 1.90 -13.95
N THR A 51 2.30 2.46 -14.93
CA THR A 51 1.57 3.74 -14.75
C THR A 51 0.58 3.66 -13.59
N LYS A 52 -0.21 2.57 -13.51
CA LYS A 52 -1.22 2.41 -12.45
C LYS A 52 -0.60 2.17 -11.08
N ILE A 53 0.49 1.42 -10.99
CA ILE A 53 1.26 1.25 -9.74
C ILE A 53 1.84 2.60 -9.30
N THR A 54 2.41 3.39 -10.21
CA THR A 54 2.94 4.73 -9.90
C THR A 54 1.85 5.64 -9.32
N GLU A 55 0.69 5.72 -9.96
CA GLU A 55 -0.45 6.50 -9.47
C GLU A 55 -0.91 6.04 -8.08
N GLU A 56 -0.99 4.73 -7.86
CA GLU A 56 -1.38 4.13 -6.58
C GLU A 56 -0.37 4.44 -5.48
N VAL A 57 0.92 4.26 -5.73
CA VAL A 57 1.99 4.54 -4.77
C VAL A 57 2.05 6.02 -4.41
N MET A 58 1.92 6.92 -5.38
CA MET A 58 1.86 8.37 -5.13
C MET A 58 0.67 8.73 -4.23
N ASN A 59 -0.51 8.18 -4.51
CA ASN A 59 -1.70 8.41 -3.69
C ASN A 59 -1.53 7.84 -2.28
N ASN A 60 -1.00 6.62 -2.15
CA ASN A 60 -0.74 5.98 -0.86
C ASN A 60 0.25 6.79 -0.01
N ASN A 61 1.34 7.30 -0.63
CA ASN A 61 2.31 8.15 0.08
C ASN A 61 1.66 9.43 0.61
N ASN A 62 0.82 10.09 -0.20
CA ASN A 62 0.11 11.29 0.24
C ASN A 62 -0.86 11.00 1.40
N GLN A 63 -1.63 9.93 1.34
CA GLN A 63 -2.52 9.51 2.41
C GLN A 63 -1.75 9.17 3.70
N LEU A 64 -0.61 8.50 3.57
CA LEU A 64 0.27 8.16 4.68
C LEU A 64 0.83 9.40 5.36
N ASP A 65 1.31 10.38 4.59
CA ASP A 65 1.89 11.63 5.11
C ASP A 65 0.84 12.44 5.88
N ILE A 66 -0.39 12.56 5.37
CA ILE A 66 -1.51 13.24 6.05
C ILE A 66 -1.82 12.54 7.37
N ALA A 67 -1.98 11.22 7.36
CA ALA A 67 -2.31 10.46 8.56
C ALA A 67 -1.17 10.51 9.59
N GLN A 68 0.09 10.46 9.14
CA GLN A 68 1.25 10.56 10.03
C GLN A 68 1.28 11.90 10.76
N GLU A 69 1.07 13.00 10.07
CA GLU A 69 1.06 14.35 10.68
C GLU A 69 -0.05 14.46 11.72
N GLN A 70 -1.29 14.09 11.38
CA GLN A 70 -2.42 14.18 12.29
C GLN A 70 -2.28 13.27 13.51
N ASN A 71 -1.87 12.03 13.31
CA ASN A 71 -1.68 11.07 14.41
C ASN A 71 -0.49 11.43 15.31
N HIS A 72 0.53 12.09 14.77
CA HIS A 72 1.64 12.60 15.56
C HIS A 72 1.19 13.67 16.57
N GLN A 73 0.24 14.53 16.21
CA GLN A 73 -0.34 15.52 17.12
C GLN A 73 -1.02 14.87 18.33
N ILE A 74 -1.64 13.69 18.16
CA ILE A 74 -2.23 12.90 19.26
C ILE A 74 -1.13 12.47 20.26
N LEU A 75 0.01 11.99 19.76
CA LEU A 75 1.16 11.60 20.61
C LEU A 75 1.71 12.79 21.39
N LEU A 76 1.87 13.95 20.74
CA LEU A 76 2.35 15.17 21.38
C LEU A 76 1.37 15.63 22.46
N ALA A 77 0.07 15.70 22.16
CA ALA A 77 -0.95 16.04 23.13
C ALA A 77 -0.89 15.11 24.35
N TYR A 78 -0.93 13.80 24.12
CA TYR A 78 -0.85 12.83 25.22
C TYR A 78 0.41 13.01 26.06
N SER A 79 1.56 13.27 25.47
CA SER A 79 2.83 13.43 26.17
C SER A 79 2.82 14.60 27.17
N GLU A 80 2.09 15.68 26.87
CA GLU A 80 1.95 16.85 27.76
C GLU A 80 0.85 16.66 28.81
N TYR A 81 -0.25 16.01 28.45
CA TYR A 81 -1.34 15.76 29.38
C TYR A 81 -1.08 14.64 30.39
N LYS A 82 -0.27 13.60 30.02
CA LYS A 82 -0.11 12.37 30.82
C LYS A 82 0.32 12.60 32.27
N ASN A 83 1.16 13.61 32.53
CA ASN A 83 1.68 13.91 33.86
C ASN A 83 0.69 14.72 34.74
N LYS A 84 -0.42 15.12 34.14
CA LYS A 84 -1.49 15.88 34.80
C LYS A 84 -2.74 15.02 35.05
N PHE A 85 -2.79 13.82 34.52
CA PHE A 85 -3.89 12.90 34.80
C PHE A 85 -3.78 12.32 36.22
N ASP A 86 -4.90 12.31 36.95
CA ASP A 86 -5.03 11.74 38.29
C ASP A 86 -5.53 10.28 38.22
N GLY A 87 -4.60 9.36 38.02
CA GLY A 87 -4.88 7.93 38.00
C GLY A 87 -5.52 7.41 36.70
N ASN A 88 -6.33 8.20 36.04
CA ASN A 88 -6.93 7.88 34.73
C ASN A 88 -7.12 9.13 33.86
N THR A 89 -7.40 8.93 32.59
CA THR A 89 -7.52 10.02 31.59
C THR A 89 -8.84 10.79 31.65
N SER A 90 -9.71 10.49 32.62
CA SER A 90 -10.95 11.25 32.86
C SER A 90 -10.81 12.33 33.93
N LEU A 91 -9.70 12.30 34.69
CA LEU A 91 -9.41 13.27 35.74
C LEU A 91 -8.11 14.00 35.43
N LEU A 92 -8.16 15.34 35.37
CA LEU A 92 -6.99 16.18 35.11
C LEU A 92 -6.76 17.11 36.33
N LEU A 93 -5.52 17.14 36.82
CA LEU A 93 -5.07 18.03 37.88
C LEU A 93 -4.22 19.15 37.29
N ALA A 94 -4.71 20.36 37.27
CA ALA A 94 -4.00 21.49 36.68
C ALA A 94 -4.52 22.82 37.24
N THR A 95 -3.74 23.88 37.05
CA THR A 95 -4.24 25.27 37.24
C THR A 95 -5.06 25.69 36.02
N PRO A 96 -5.95 26.70 36.13
CA PRO A 96 -6.68 27.22 34.99
C PRO A 96 -5.78 27.70 33.85
N ALA A 97 -4.65 28.32 34.18
CA ALA A 97 -3.67 28.77 33.16
C ALA A 97 -3.11 27.61 32.33
N GLU A 98 -2.74 26.51 32.99
CA GLU A 98 -2.24 25.31 32.33
C GLU A 98 -3.29 24.67 31.41
N VAL A 99 -4.54 24.61 31.84
CA VAL A 99 -5.63 24.04 31.00
C VAL A 99 -5.89 24.92 29.78
N ILE A 100 -5.84 26.25 29.91
CA ILE A 100 -5.98 27.19 28.80
C ILE A 100 -4.83 26.99 27.80
N GLU A 101 -3.59 26.91 28.28
CA GLU A 101 -2.41 26.68 27.46
C GLU A 101 -2.50 25.35 26.68
N LEU A 102 -2.80 24.24 27.37
CA LEU A 102 -2.95 22.93 26.77
C LEU A 102 -4.07 22.86 25.74
N ASN A 103 -5.21 23.46 26.03
CA ASN A 103 -6.34 23.54 25.10
C ASN A 103 -6.05 24.45 23.89
N SER A 104 -5.25 25.50 24.07
CA SER A 104 -4.80 26.33 22.95
C SER A 104 -3.86 25.57 22.02
N LYS A 105 -2.97 24.77 22.59
CA LYS A 105 -1.97 23.98 21.84
C LYS A 105 -2.56 22.73 21.18
N TYR A 106 -3.49 22.06 21.89
CA TYR A 106 -4.13 20.81 21.44
C TYR A 106 -5.66 20.91 21.53
N PRO A 107 -6.30 21.69 20.65
CA PRO A 107 -7.73 21.96 20.71
C PRO A 107 -8.55 20.67 20.68
N GLY A 108 -9.39 20.49 21.70
CA GLY A 108 -10.34 19.39 21.76
C GLY A 108 -9.78 18.03 22.18
N PHE A 109 -8.48 17.90 22.46
CA PHE A 109 -7.89 16.64 22.95
C PHE A 109 -8.48 16.22 24.30
N TYR A 110 -8.66 17.16 25.25
CA TYR A 110 -9.34 16.92 26.51
C TYR A 110 -10.56 17.85 26.65
N ARG A 111 -11.73 17.27 26.88
CA ARG A 111 -12.98 18.00 27.05
C ARG A 111 -13.37 17.97 28.50
N VAL A 112 -13.37 19.16 29.13
CA VAL A 112 -13.81 19.36 30.50
C VAL A 112 -15.34 19.33 30.57
N SER A 113 -15.89 18.55 31.50
CA SER A 113 -17.32 18.52 31.81
C SER A 113 -17.64 19.27 33.09
N ASP A 114 -16.74 19.21 34.09
CA ASP A 114 -16.90 19.87 35.39
C ASP A 114 -15.52 20.11 36.02
N SER A 115 -15.45 21.01 37.03
CA SER A 115 -14.22 21.30 37.74
C SER A 115 -14.48 21.56 39.24
N THR A 116 -13.56 21.10 40.07
CA THR A 116 -13.60 21.31 41.54
C THR A 116 -12.28 21.90 41.98
N LEU A 117 -12.34 23.04 42.70
CA LEU A 117 -11.16 23.68 43.28
C LEU A 117 -10.59 22.77 44.40
N LEU A 118 -9.29 22.52 44.32
CA LEU A 118 -8.49 21.90 45.37
C LEU A 118 -7.64 22.94 46.08
N GLU A 119 -6.63 22.49 46.80
CA GLU A 119 -5.69 23.38 47.50
C GLU A 119 -4.73 24.08 46.52
N ASN A 120 -4.19 25.23 46.91
CA ASN A 120 -3.15 25.99 46.19
C ASN A 120 -3.50 26.41 44.75
N GLY A 121 -4.80 26.64 44.44
CA GLY A 121 -5.22 27.12 43.11
C GLY A 121 -5.19 26.03 42.03
N VAL A 122 -4.98 24.78 42.40
CA VAL A 122 -5.10 23.61 41.50
C VAL A 122 -6.57 23.18 41.47
N TYR A 123 -7.04 22.86 40.29
CA TYR A 123 -8.37 22.27 40.06
C TYR A 123 -8.28 20.83 39.65
N ARG A 124 -9.26 20.06 40.10
CA ARG A 124 -9.56 18.74 39.52
C ARG A 124 -10.63 18.94 38.45
N TYR A 125 -10.26 18.66 37.22
CA TYR A 125 -11.18 18.73 36.08
C TYR A 125 -11.67 17.29 35.76
N ASN A 126 -12.99 17.13 35.76
CA ASN A 126 -13.64 15.93 35.24
C ASN A 126 -13.87 16.11 33.75
N GLY A 127 -13.61 15.07 32.97
CA GLY A 127 -13.75 15.18 31.52
C GLY A 127 -13.34 13.89 30.84
N GLY A 128 -12.81 14.02 29.64
CA GLY A 128 -12.31 12.85 28.89
C GLY A 128 -11.47 13.26 27.70
N THR A 129 -10.57 12.38 27.35
CA THR A 129 -9.79 12.48 26.11
C THR A 129 -10.68 12.21 24.90
N HIS A 130 -10.55 13.05 23.89
CA HIS A 130 -11.22 12.88 22.60
C HIS A 130 -10.17 12.76 21.51
N ILE A 131 -10.11 11.60 20.89
CA ILE A 131 -9.09 11.25 19.90
C ILE A 131 -9.76 11.05 18.56
N LEU A 132 -9.31 11.78 17.56
CA LEU A 132 -9.68 11.62 16.17
C LEU A 132 -8.49 10.96 15.47
N LEU A 133 -8.55 9.64 15.35
CA LEU A 133 -7.51 8.87 14.66
C LEU A 133 -7.71 9.01 13.15
N GLU A 134 -6.68 9.47 12.45
CA GLU A 134 -6.67 9.48 10.99
C GLU A 134 -6.19 8.14 10.45
N ILE A 135 -6.99 7.52 9.61
CA ILE A 135 -6.74 6.19 9.03
C ILE A 135 -6.48 6.36 7.54
N PRO A 136 -5.23 6.18 7.07
CA PRO A 136 -4.92 6.28 5.66
C PRO A 136 -5.52 5.10 4.89
N ILE A 137 -6.05 5.38 3.69
CA ILE A 137 -6.53 4.34 2.78
C ILE A 137 -5.36 3.96 1.85
N LEU A 138 -4.65 2.89 2.20
CA LEU A 138 -3.52 2.37 1.44
C LEU A 138 -4.00 1.25 0.51
N ASN A 139 -4.04 1.53 -0.79
CA ASN A 139 -4.49 0.59 -1.81
C ASN A 139 -3.32 -0.28 -2.32
N GLU A 140 -3.64 -1.51 -2.77
CA GLU A 140 -2.73 -2.41 -3.50
C GLU A 140 -3.42 -3.04 -4.72
N ILE A 141 -4.46 -2.35 -5.23
CA ILE A 141 -5.30 -2.84 -6.33
C ILE A 141 -4.51 -2.94 -7.63
N ALA A 142 -3.69 -1.94 -7.94
CA ALA A 142 -2.88 -1.93 -9.15
C ALA A 142 -1.85 -3.07 -9.12
N TRP A 143 -1.19 -3.27 -7.99
CA TRP A 143 -0.23 -4.36 -7.80
C TRP A 143 -0.90 -5.73 -7.86
N ASP A 144 -1.99 -5.95 -7.14
CA ASP A 144 -2.72 -7.22 -7.16
C ASP A 144 -3.27 -7.54 -8.55
N THR A 145 -3.78 -6.54 -9.28
CA THR A 145 -4.20 -6.72 -10.66
C THR A 145 -3.02 -7.13 -11.54
N THR A 146 -1.87 -6.47 -11.39
CA THR A 146 -0.65 -6.81 -12.15
C THR A 146 -0.22 -8.25 -11.91
N LYS A 147 -0.27 -8.73 -10.67
CA LYS A 147 0.06 -10.14 -10.33
C LYS A 147 -0.87 -11.16 -11.00
N THR A 148 -2.10 -10.79 -11.30
CA THR A 148 -3.06 -11.69 -11.99
C THR A 148 -2.88 -11.72 -13.51
N LEU A 149 -2.20 -10.74 -14.07
CA LEU A 149 -1.91 -10.67 -15.50
C LEU A 149 -0.66 -11.51 -15.84
N SER A 150 -0.63 -12.08 -17.04
CA SER A 150 0.51 -12.88 -17.54
C SER A 150 1.73 -12.04 -17.93
N ILE A 151 1.87 -10.85 -17.35
CA ILE A 151 2.90 -9.88 -17.72
C ILE A 151 4.05 -9.79 -16.72
N LEU A 152 4.00 -10.53 -15.60
CA LEU A 152 5.08 -10.49 -14.60
C LEU A 152 6.44 -10.90 -15.18
N ASN A 153 6.46 -11.76 -16.19
CA ASN A 153 7.68 -12.18 -16.87
C ASN A 153 8.36 -11.08 -17.69
N GLU A 154 7.65 -9.99 -17.95
CA GLU A 154 8.18 -8.82 -18.66
C GLU A 154 8.86 -7.81 -17.72
N PHE A 155 8.66 -7.97 -16.40
CA PHE A 155 9.32 -7.13 -15.40
C PHE A 155 10.70 -7.69 -15.04
N ASP A 156 11.64 -6.78 -14.77
CA ASP A 156 12.91 -7.17 -14.18
C ASP A 156 12.72 -7.70 -12.75
N TYR A 157 13.57 -8.66 -12.35
CA TYR A 157 13.48 -9.30 -11.03
C TYR A 157 13.65 -8.29 -9.88
N GLU A 158 14.58 -7.35 -9.99
CA GLU A 158 14.83 -6.34 -8.97
C GLU A 158 13.60 -5.42 -8.80
N CYS A 159 12.97 -5.04 -9.91
CA CYS A 159 11.72 -4.28 -9.87
C CYS A 159 10.61 -5.04 -9.13
N LEU A 160 10.40 -6.32 -9.44
CA LEU A 160 9.41 -7.14 -8.75
C LEU A 160 9.71 -7.27 -7.27
N TYR A 161 10.99 -7.43 -6.91
CA TYR A 161 11.44 -7.54 -5.53
C TYR A 161 11.16 -6.24 -4.76
N ASP A 162 11.48 -5.10 -5.32
CA ASP A 162 11.27 -3.79 -4.69
C ASP A 162 9.79 -3.50 -4.49
N LEU A 163 8.96 -3.77 -5.51
CA LEU A 163 7.51 -3.63 -5.42
C LEU A 163 6.91 -4.52 -4.33
N GLU A 164 7.23 -5.83 -4.33
CA GLU A 164 6.69 -6.75 -3.32
C GLU A 164 7.18 -6.43 -1.92
N SER A 165 8.43 -5.99 -1.76
CA SER A 165 9.00 -5.54 -0.47
C SER A 165 8.25 -4.32 0.07
N MET A 166 8.00 -3.33 -0.78
CA MET A 166 7.25 -2.12 -0.45
C MET A 166 5.81 -2.46 -0.03
N TYR A 167 5.07 -3.25 -0.84
CA TYR A 167 3.70 -3.63 -0.49
C TYR A 167 3.63 -4.54 0.73
N SER A 168 4.65 -5.37 0.99
CA SER A 168 4.74 -6.15 2.23
C SER A 168 4.85 -5.27 3.46
N LEU A 169 5.65 -4.20 3.41
CA LEU A 169 5.72 -3.21 4.48
C LEU A 169 4.41 -2.43 4.61
N GLN A 170 3.75 -2.08 3.50
CA GLN A 170 2.43 -1.44 3.51
C GLN A 170 1.39 -2.31 4.24
N ARG A 171 1.34 -3.61 3.97
CA ARG A 171 0.45 -4.56 4.67
C ARG A 171 0.75 -4.62 6.17
N LEU A 172 2.02 -4.53 6.57
CA LEU A 172 2.40 -4.47 7.99
C LEU A 172 1.88 -3.19 8.64
N VAL A 173 2.06 -2.03 8.00
CA VAL A 173 1.52 -0.74 8.46
C VAL A 173 0.00 -0.82 8.61
N GLN A 174 -0.71 -1.34 7.61
CA GLN A 174 -2.17 -1.49 7.66
C GLN A 174 -2.64 -2.36 8.83
N LYS A 175 -1.89 -3.43 9.13
CA LYS A 175 -2.17 -4.28 10.30
C LYS A 175 -2.03 -3.52 11.62
N GLU A 176 -1.01 -2.69 11.77
CA GLU A 176 -0.81 -1.89 12.97
C GLU A 176 -1.86 -0.75 13.08
N ILE A 177 -2.29 -0.15 11.96
CA ILE A 177 -3.41 0.81 11.94
C ILE A 177 -4.70 0.16 12.46
N ASN A 178 -4.99 -1.06 12.03
CA ASN A 178 -6.17 -1.79 12.52
C ASN A 178 -6.10 -2.03 14.04
N LYS A 179 -4.91 -2.36 14.58
CA LYS A 179 -4.71 -2.48 16.04
C LYS A 179 -4.93 -1.15 16.75
N ALA A 180 -4.48 -0.03 16.18
CA ALA A 180 -4.72 1.30 16.74
C ALA A 180 -6.23 1.61 16.80
N ALA A 181 -6.98 1.31 15.75
CA ALA A 181 -8.43 1.46 15.73
C ALA A 181 -9.12 0.57 16.79
N ASP A 182 -8.68 -0.68 16.95
CA ASP A 182 -9.18 -1.59 17.98
C ASP A 182 -8.91 -1.08 19.41
N ALA A 183 -7.68 -0.58 19.68
CA ALA A 183 -7.31 -0.01 20.96
C ALA A 183 -8.15 1.23 21.29
N LEU A 184 -8.43 2.09 20.29
CA LEU A 184 -9.29 3.24 20.42
C LEU A 184 -10.74 2.85 20.77
N GLN A 185 -11.30 1.85 20.08
CA GLN A 185 -12.66 1.33 20.35
C GLN A 185 -12.77 0.76 21.77
N LYS A 186 -11.75 0.08 22.25
CA LYS A 186 -11.69 -0.49 23.61
C LYS A 186 -11.36 0.56 24.69
N ARG A 187 -11.05 1.80 24.29
CA ARG A 187 -10.60 2.88 25.17
C ARG A 187 -9.28 2.56 25.91
N GLU A 188 -8.43 1.77 25.32
CA GLU A 188 -7.11 1.40 25.83
C GLU A 188 -6.07 2.45 25.43
N LEU A 189 -6.16 3.64 26.02
CA LEU A 189 -5.38 4.81 25.59
C LEU A 189 -3.87 4.58 25.64
N LYS A 190 -3.37 3.90 26.69
CA LYS A 190 -1.93 3.61 26.81
C LYS A 190 -1.45 2.71 25.68
N GLU A 191 -2.23 1.69 25.34
CA GLU A 191 -1.92 0.78 24.24
C GLU A 191 -1.98 1.51 22.89
N LEU A 192 -3.02 2.34 22.69
CA LEU A 192 -3.10 3.19 21.49
C LEU A 192 -1.85 4.06 21.32
N MET A 193 -1.36 4.71 22.37
CA MET A 193 -0.14 5.53 22.30
C MET A 193 1.10 4.71 21.96
N ASN A 194 1.24 3.50 22.50
CA ASN A 194 2.33 2.59 22.15
C ASN A 194 2.29 2.22 20.65
N ILE A 195 1.11 1.85 20.14
CA ILE A 195 0.92 1.50 18.75
C ILE A 195 1.20 2.71 17.83
N LEU A 196 0.71 3.90 18.17
CA LEU A 196 0.97 5.11 17.39
C LEU A 196 2.46 5.47 17.37
N GLY A 197 3.18 5.27 18.47
CA GLY A 197 4.63 5.44 18.53
C GLY A 197 5.37 4.48 17.58
N PHE A 198 4.97 3.22 17.53
CA PHE A 198 5.51 2.24 16.59
C PHE A 198 5.13 2.54 15.14
N LEU A 199 3.87 2.91 14.90
CA LEU A 199 3.40 3.33 13.57
C LEU A 199 4.19 4.51 13.03
N ASN A 200 4.54 5.49 13.86
CA ASN A 200 5.36 6.63 13.43
C ASN A 200 6.72 6.19 12.86
N GLN A 201 7.32 5.13 13.41
CA GLN A 201 8.55 4.54 12.88
C GLN A 201 8.31 3.80 11.56
N LEU A 202 7.27 2.95 11.50
CA LEU A 202 6.94 2.19 10.29
C LEU A 202 6.54 3.08 9.12
N ASN A 203 5.77 4.15 9.40
CA ASN A 203 5.33 5.10 8.38
C ASN A 203 6.51 5.81 7.72
N ARG A 204 7.54 6.19 8.49
CA ARG A 204 8.77 6.76 7.93
C ARG A 204 9.49 5.79 7.00
N GLN A 205 9.57 4.51 7.37
CA GLN A 205 10.17 3.49 6.53
C GLN A 205 9.36 3.27 5.25
N LEU A 206 8.03 3.21 5.37
CA LEU A 206 7.15 3.02 4.22
C LEU A 206 7.19 4.22 3.26
N SER A 207 7.14 5.46 3.79
CA SER A 207 7.27 6.67 2.96
C SER A 207 8.62 6.70 2.23
N GLN A 208 9.71 6.27 2.88
CA GLN A 208 11.01 6.16 2.21
C GLN A 208 10.98 5.09 1.10
N ASN A 209 10.36 3.93 1.34
CA ASN A 209 10.24 2.88 0.33
C ASN A 209 9.37 3.34 -0.86
N TYR A 210 8.27 4.07 -0.61
CA TYR A 210 7.47 4.66 -1.69
C TYR A 210 8.32 5.58 -2.57
N LYS A 211 9.12 6.47 -1.96
CA LYS A 211 10.00 7.38 -2.70
C LYS A 211 11.04 6.62 -3.52
N THR A 212 11.70 5.64 -2.92
CA THR A 212 12.68 4.80 -3.62
C THR A 212 12.07 4.06 -4.80
N VAL A 213 10.87 3.47 -4.63
CA VAL A 213 10.16 2.80 -5.73
C VAL A 213 9.80 3.80 -6.83
N LEU A 214 9.27 4.99 -6.47
CA LEU A 214 8.91 6.02 -7.46
C LEU A 214 10.12 6.55 -8.24
N GLU A 215 11.29 6.65 -7.61
CA GLU A 215 12.54 7.07 -8.27
C GLU A 215 13.07 6.00 -9.24
N ASN A 216 12.81 4.73 -8.97
CA ASN A 216 13.36 3.61 -9.74
C ASN A 216 12.35 2.95 -10.67
N ILE A 217 11.07 3.29 -10.61
CA ILE A 217 10.00 2.57 -11.32
C ILE A 217 10.13 2.65 -12.84
N ASP A 218 10.75 3.71 -13.37
CA ASP A 218 11.03 3.85 -14.80
C ASP A 218 12.04 2.78 -15.27
N ASN A 219 12.92 2.28 -14.39
CA ASN A 219 13.84 1.20 -14.70
C ASN A 219 13.11 -0.13 -14.88
N CYS A 220 11.90 -0.26 -14.35
CA CYS A 220 11.04 -1.43 -14.56
C CYS A 220 10.58 -1.57 -16.03
N ASP A 221 10.65 -0.51 -16.84
CA ASP A 221 10.25 -0.53 -18.25
C ASP A 221 11.37 -0.97 -19.20
N SER A 222 12.58 -1.15 -18.70
CA SER A 222 13.77 -1.53 -19.49
C SER A 222 13.79 -3.02 -19.88
#